data_b0a208caf870449ed1ddfb1d4241b7b4
#
_entry.id   b0a208caf870449ed1ddfb1d4241b7b4
#
_cell.length_a   1.000
_cell.length_b   1.000
_cell.length_c   1.000
_cell.angle_alpha   90.00
_cell.angle_beta   90.00
_cell.angle_gamma   90.00
#
_symmetry.space_group_name_H-M   'P 1'
#
loop_
_entity.id
_entity.type
_entity.pdbx_description
1 polymer ?
#
loop_
_entity_poly.entity_id
_entity_poly.type
_entity_poly.pdbx_seq_one_letter_code
_entity_poly.pdbx_strand_id
1 'polypeptide(L)'
;PIWKSTFLKKAVAPSGTSYLVGSGLYEMPVDKAFVEYNVNHAVELLAEKGKDAFVDLRSTEEPYRFMDCYIFIKDMKGNELFNAAFPELEGTNIMELKDADGQLFVKKELVILKNSDQCWDDYMWPKQGQKEASLKRVFVKKALVDGEILVVGCGYYPPK
;
A
#
# COMPACT_ATOMS: atom_id res chain seq x y z
N PRO A 1 15.98 -6.43 -14.49
CA PRO A 1 14.63 -6.36 -15.05
C PRO A 1 14.14 -4.93 -15.02
N ILE A 2 13.49 -4.48 -16.12
CA ILE A 2 12.89 -3.15 -16.20
C ILE A 2 11.37 -3.37 -16.16
N TRP A 3 10.68 -2.65 -15.28
CA TRP A 3 9.23 -2.73 -15.16
C TRP A 3 8.54 -2.02 -16.32
N LYS A 4 7.45 -2.62 -16.81
CA LYS A 4 6.58 -2.05 -17.83
C LYS A 4 5.14 -2.11 -17.35
N SER A 5 4.51 -0.95 -17.20
CA SER A 5 3.07 -0.85 -16.98
C SER A 5 2.36 -0.82 -18.32
N THR A 6 1.35 -1.66 -18.50
CA THR A 6 0.61 -1.76 -19.77
C THR A 6 -0.88 -1.62 -19.53
N PHE A 7 -1.51 -0.65 -20.19
CA PHE A 7 -2.95 -0.54 -20.28
C PHE A 7 -3.46 -1.42 -21.43
N LEU A 8 -4.43 -2.28 -21.17
CA LEU A 8 -5.06 -3.16 -22.14
C LEU A 8 -6.57 -2.88 -22.23
N LYS A 9 -7.08 -2.78 -23.45
CA LYS A 9 -8.51 -2.62 -23.71
C LYS A 9 -8.96 -3.58 -24.82
N LYS A 10 -10.08 -4.27 -24.59
CA LYS A 10 -10.74 -5.04 -25.65
C LYS A 10 -11.43 -4.07 -26.61
N ALA A 11 -11.15 -4.22 -27.90
CA ALA A 11 -11.83 -3.54 -28.99
C ALA A 11 -12.48 -4.58 -29.92
N VAL A 12 -13.67 -4.25 -30.44
CA VAL A 12 -14.36 -5.10 -31.40
C VAL A 12 -14.45 -4.34 -32.71
N ALA A 13 -13.88 -4.90 -33.76
CA ALA A 13 -13.95 -4.32 -35.09
C ALA A 13 -15.39 -4.47 -35.72
N PRO A 14 -15.76 -3.68 -36.72
CA PRO A 14 -17.04 -3.81 -37.40
C PRO A 14 -17.29 -5.21 -37.97
N SER A 15 -16.23 -5.97 -38.27
CA SER A 15 -16.28 -7.39 -38.69
C SER A 15 -16.69 -8.37 -37.59
N GLY A 16 -16.85 -7.90 -36.32
CA GLY A 16 -17.08 -8.75 -35.14
C GLY A 16 -15.81 -9.35 -34.53
N THR A 17 -14.64 -9.12 -35.13
CA THR A 17 -13.36 -9.63 -34.60
C THR A 17 -12.95 -8.84 -33.34
N SER A 18 -12.60 -9.56 -32.26
CA SER A 18 -12.12 -8.96 -31.05
C SER A 18 -10.59 -8.84 -31.04
N TYR A 19 -10.11 -7.70 -30.63
CA TYR A 19 -8.68 -7.38 -30.46
C TYR A 19 -8.40 -6.96 -29.02
N LEU A 20 -7.20 -7.26 -28.52
CA LEU A 20 -6.63 -6.61 -27.35
C LEU A 20 -5.70 -5.49 -27.85
N VAL A 21 -6.06 -4.26 -27.54
CA VAL A 21 -5.24 -3.08 -27.86
C VAL A 21 -4.55 -2.62 -26.58
N GLY A 22 -3.23 -2.50 -26.64
CA GLY A 22 -2.44 -2.11 -25.48
C GLY A 22 -1.48 -0.97 -25.79
N SER A 23 -1.25 -0.15 -24.77
CA SER A 23 -0.17 0.84 -24.71
C SER A 23 0.55 0.69 -23.40
N GLY A 24 1.88 0.79 -23.38
CA GLY A 24 2.67 0.61 -22.18
C GLY A 24 3.75 1.64 -22.02
N LEU A 25 4.08 1.93 -20.77
CA LEU A 25 5.14 2.83 -20.35
C LEU A 25 6.16 2.04 -19.54
N TYR A 26 7.44 2.25 -19.81
CA TYR A 26 8.53 1.73 -18.99
C TYR A 26 8.87 2.71 -17.88
N GLU A 27 9.31 2.18 -16.72
CA GLU A 27 9.76 2.98 -15.58
C GLU A 27 8.73 4.04 -15.15
N MET A 28 7.44 3.68 -15.18
CA MET A 28 6.38 4.58 -14.70
C MET A 28 6.65 4.94 -13.22
N PRO A 29 6.83 6.21 -12.89
CA PRO A 29 6.99 6.59 -11.50
C PRO A 29 5.71 6.28 -10.73
N VAL A 30 5.86 5.69 -9.56
CA VAL A 30 4.75 5.59 -8.62
C VAL A 30 4.49 6.98 -8.04
N ASP A 31 3.26 7.42 -8.07
CA ASP A 31 2.82 8.71 -7.56
C ASP A 31 1.79 8.56 -6.42
N LYS A 32 1.34 9.68 -5.91
CA LYS A 32 0.32 9.72 -4.87
C LYS A 32 -1.00 9.09 -5.30
N ALA A 33 -1.42 9.32 -6.55
CA ALA A 33 -2.70 8.81 -7.05
C ALA A 33 -2.71 7.28 -7.10
N PHE A 34 -1.60 6.67 -7.49
CA PHE A 34 -1.44 5.21 -7.46
C PHE A 34 -1.51 4.65 -6.04
N VAL A 35 -0.84 5.29 -5.07
CA VAL A 35 -0.84 4.86 -3.66
C VAL A 35 -2.23 4.99 -3.05
N GLU A 36 -2.94 6.11 -3.29
CA GLU A 36 -4.31 6.31 -2.84
C GLU A 36 -5.26 5.27 -3.45
N TYR A 37 -5.13 4.98 -4.75
CA TYR A 37 -5.90 3.95 -5.42
C TYR A 37 -5.70 2.58 -4.75
N ASN A 38 -4.44 2.18 -4.50
CA ASN A 38 -4.12 0.91 -3.85
C ASN A 38 -4.72 0.78 -2.45
N VAL A 39 -4.60 1.82 -1.63
CA VAL A 39 -5.17 1.82 -0.28
C VAL A 39 -6.69 1.76 -0.33
N ASN A 40 -7.34 2.55 -1.20
CA ASN A 40 -8.80 2.53 -1.34
C ASN A 40 -9.30 1.14 -1.78
N HIS A 41 -8.64 0.53 -2.76
CA HIS A 41 -9.00 -0.81 -3.23
C HIS A 41 -8.78 -1.89 -2.16
N ALA A 42 -7.72 -1.78 -1.35
CA ALA A 42 -7.50 -2.67 -0.21
C ALA A 42 -8.58 -2.49 0.87
N VAL A 43 -9.01 -1.25 1.13
CA VAL A 43 -10.11 -0.94 2.06
C VAL A 43 -11.44 -1.55 1.58
N GLU A 44 -11.74 -1.45 0.28
CA GLU A 44 -12.93 -2.07 -0.32
C GLU A 44 -12.90 -3.60 -0.18
N LEU A 45 -11.75 -4.22 -0.47
CA LEU A 45 -11.57 -5.67 -0.33
C LEU A 45 -11.75 -6.12 1.12
N LEU A 46 -11.21 -5.37 2.08
CA LEU A 46 -11.38 -5.65 3.51
C LEU A 46 -12.83 -5.49 3.98
N ALA A 47 -13.55 -4.52 3.43
CA ALA A 47 -14.97 -4.35 3.72
C ALA A 47 -15.83 -5.52 3.19
N GLU A 48 -15.41 -6.13 2.07
CA GLU A 48 -16.09 -7.27 1.45
C GLU A 48 -15.77 -8.60 2.15
N LYS A 49 -14.48 -8.85 2.45
CA LYS A 49 -13.96 -10.16 2.88
C LYS A 49 -13.50 -10.21 4.34
N GLY A 50 -13.56 -9.10 5.06
CA GLY A 50 -12.99 -9.05 6.41
C GLY A 50 -11.48 -9.33 6.39
N LYS A 51 -10.98 -9.97 7.44
CA LYS A 51 -9.55 -10.34 7.55
C LYS A 51 -9.12 -11.46 6.58
N ASP A 52 -10.06 -12.16 5.95
CA ASP A 52 -9.73 -13.15 4.90
C ASP A 52 -9.08 -12.50 3.67
N ALA A 53 -9.31 -11.19 3.46
CA ALA A 53 -8.63 -10.39 2.46
C ALA A 53 -7.10 -10.40 2.55
N PHE A 54 -6.52 -10.70 3.73
CA PHE A 54 -5.06 -10.73 3.90
C PHE A 54 -4.37 -11.73 2.97
N VAL A 55 -5.06 -12.80 2.58
CA VAL A 55 -4.54 -13.77 1.62
C VAL A 55 -4.35 -13.14 0.24
N ASP A 56 -5.35 -12.38 -0.22
CA ASP A 56 -5.31 -11.71 -1.52
C ASP A 56 -4.29 -10.55 -1.50
N LEU A 57 -4.26 -9.76 -0.41
CA LEU A 57 -3.33 -8.65 -0.24
C LEU A 57 -1.85 -9.09 -0.19
N ARG A 58 -1.59 -10.36 0.15
CA ARG A 58 -0.24 -10.95 0.15
C ARG A 58 0.23 -11.37 -1.23
N SER A 59 -0.68 -11.49 -2.18
CA SER A 59 -0.34 -11.86 -3.55
C SER A 59 0.71 -10.89 -4.12
N THR A 60 1.63 -11.45 -4.91
CA THR A 60 2.60 -10.66 -5.66
C THR A 60 2.02 -10.11 -6.97
N GLU A 61 0.76 -10.43 -7.25
CA GLU A 61 0.03 -9.93 -8.40
C GLU A 61 -0.55 -8.56 -8.07
N GLU A 62 -0.58 -7.69 -9.09
CA GLU A 62 -1.20 -6.37 -8.98
C GLU A 62 -2.71 -6.49 -8.62
N PRO A 63 -3.28 -5.48 -7.95
CA PRO A 63 -2.75 -4.12 -7.74
C PRO A 63 -2.01 -3.91 -6.43
N TYR A 64 -2.02 -4.85 -5.49
CA TYR A 64 -1.58 -4.64 -4.11
C TYR A 64 -0.07 -4.59 -3.93
N ARG A 65 0.69 -5.04 -4.92
CA ARG A 65 2.15 -5.03 -4.90
C ARG A 65 2.70 -4.63 -6.25
N PHE A 66 3.30 -3.45 -6.31
CA PHE A 66 3.95 -2.94 -7.53
C PHE A 66 5.22 -2.18 -7.18
N MET A 67 6.36 -2.58 -7.75
CA MET A 67 7.69 -2.04 -7.42
C MET A 67 7.94 -2.11 -5.91
N ASP A 68 8.20 -0.95 -5.28
CA ASP A 68 8.43 -0.84 -3.83
C ASP A 68 7.13 -0.53 -3.04
N CYS A 69 5.96 -0.50 -3.72
CA CYS A 69 4.65 -0.32 -3.09
C CYS A 69 4.11 -1.64 -2.57
N TYR A 70 3.58 -1.62 -1.37
CA TYR A 70 2.94 -2.77 -0.73
C TYR A 70 1.95 -2.30 0.33
N ILE A 71 0.93 -3.12 0.57
CA ILE A 71 -0.05 -2.88 1.63
C ILE A 71 0.50 -3.34 2.98
N PHE A 72 0.25 -2.54 4.01
CA PHE A 72 0.39 -2.91 5.41
C PHE A 72 -0.84 -2.48 6.20
N ILE A 73 -1.13 -3.18 7.29
CA ILE A 73 -2.35 -2.97 8.09
C ILE A 73 -2.00 -3.06 9.57
N LYS A 74 -2.44 -2.08 10.34
CA LYS A 74 -2.30 -2.05 11.79
C LYS A 74 -3.64 -1.69 12.45
N ASP A 75 -3.77 -1.99 13.73
CA ASP A 75 -4.90 -1.51 14.53
C ASP A 75 -4.63 -0.11 15.10
N MET A 76 -5.64 0.47 15.76
CA MET A 76 -5.53 1.78 16.42
C MET A 76 -4.69 1.75 17.71
N LYS A 77 -4.18 0.59 18.13
CA LYS A 77 -3.25 0.41 19.25
C LYS A 77 -1.81 0.26 18.77
N GLY A 78 -1.58 0.26 17.45
CA GLY A 78 -0.27 0.11 16.83
C GLY A 78 0.23 -1.33 16.72
N ASN A 79 -0.65 -2.32 16.81
CA ASN A 79 -0.29 -3.70 16.49
C ASN A 79 -0.30 -3.87 14.98
N GLU A 80 0.81 -4.31 14.40
CA GLU A 80 0.89 -4.64 12.97
C GLU A 80 0.20 -6.00 12.75
N LEU A 81 -0.86 -5.99 11.95
CA LEU A 81 -1.67 -7.18 11.69
C LEU A 81 -1.29 -7.85 10.37
N PHE A 82 -0.80 -7.07 9.43
CA PHE A 82 -0.41 -7.51 8.10
C PHE A 82 0.66 -6.59 7.51
N ASN A 83 1.69 -7.18 6.90
CA ASN A 83 2.70 -6.44 6.16
C ASN A 83 3.25 -7.29 5.01
N ALA A 84 2.92 -6.92 3.77
CA ALA A 84 3.30 -7.71 2.60
C ALA A 84 4.81 -7.72 2.31
N ALA A 85 5.57 -6.73 2.82
CA ALA A 85 7.01 -6.61 2.58
C ALA A 85 7.87 -6.97 3.79
N PHE A 86 7.36 -6.78 5.01
CA PHE A 86 8.07 -7.00 6.27
C PHE A 86 7.22 -7.89 7.20
N PRO A 87 6.99 -9.16 6.85
CA PRO A 87 6.13 -10.06 7.61
C PRO A 87 6.64 -10.32 9.03
N GLU A 88 7.91 -10.05 9.31
CA GLU A 88 8.50 -10.13 10.66
C GLU A 88 7.94 -9.10 11.65
N LEU A 89 7.28 -8.06 11.17
CA LEU A 89 6.60 -7.08 12.01
C LEU A 89 5.19 -7.55 12.42
N GLU A 90 4.61 -8.50 11.71
CA GLU A 90 3.25 -8.97 11.99
C GLU A 90 3.15 -9.58 13.40
N GLY A 91 2.08 -9.22 14.11
CA GLY A 91 1.86 -9.63 15.49
C GLY A 91 2.66 -8.84 16.53
N THR A 92 3.50 -7.87 16.11
CA THR A 92 4.25 -7.01 17.04
C THR A 92 3.55 -5.66 17.24
N ASN A 93 3.78 -5.03 18.38
CA ASN A 93 3.35 -3.65 18.60
C ASN A 93 4.45 -2.70 18.15
N ILE A 94 4.14 -1.85 17.19
CA ILE A 94 5.08 -0.93 16.55
C ILE A 94 4.90 0.55 16.96
N MET A 95 4.17 0.81 18.05
CA MET A 95 3.94 2.19 18.55
C MET A 95 5.21 2.96 18.87
N GLU A 96 6.22 2.26 19.40
CA GLU A 96 7.50 2.86 19.78
C GLU A 96 8.60 2.61 18.73
N LEU A 97 8.21 2.07 17.55
CA LEU A 97 9.14 1.88 16.45
C LEU A 97 9.53 3.24 15.87
N LYS A 98 10.84 3.44 15.76
CA LYS A 98 11.42 4.67 15.20
C LYS A 98 11.91 4.40 13.78
N ASP A 99 11.76 5.39 12.94
CA ASP A 99 12.44 5.44 11.66
C ASP A 99 13.94 5.76 11.82
N ALA A 100 14.69 5.83 10.72
CA ALA A 100 16.13 6.09 10.77
C ALA A 100 16.49 7.48 11.34
N ASP A 101 15.58 8.45 11.28
CA ASP A 101 15.74 9.78 11.84
C ASP A 101 15.22 9.89 13.30
N GLY A 102 14.76 8.76 13.88
CA GLY A 102 14.24 8.69 15.25
C GLY A 102 12.80 9.12 15.41
N GLN A 103 12.04 9.30 14.31
CA GLN A 103 10.64 9.69 14.34
C GLN A 103 9.75 8.49 14.73
N LEU A 104 8.81 8.69 15.66
CA LEU A 104 7.75 7.74 16.02
C LEU A 104 6.57 7.89 15.04
N PHE A 105 6.80 7.46 13.80
CA PHE A 105 5.87 7.68 12.68
C PHE A 105 4.49 7.04 12.92
N VAL A 106 4.42 5.83 13.47
CA VAL A 106 3.14 5.16 13.78
C VAL A 106 2.33 5.97 14.78
N LYS A 107 2.97 6.43 15.85
CA LYS A 107 2.32 7.25 16.87
C LYS A 107 1.79 8.57 16.30
N LYS A 108 2.56 9.20 15.43
CA LYS A 108 2.18 10.43 14.71
C LYS A 108 0.95 10.20 13.84
N GLU A 109 0.95 9.16 13.00
CA GLU A 109 -0.17 8.79 12.14
C GLU A 109 -1.44 8.53 12.96
N LEU A 110 -1.35 7.72 14.03
CA LEU A 110 -2.51 7.38 14.85
C LEU A 110 -3.06 8.57 15.61
N VAL A 111 -2.23 9.56 15.99
CA VAL A 111 -2.71 10.83 16.57
C VAL A 111 -3.52 11.62 15.55
N ILE A 112 -3.06 11.73 14.30
CA ILE A 112 -3.78 12.42 13.23
C ILE A 112 -5.11 11.70 12.95
N LEU A 113 -5.08 10.37 12.88
CA LEU A 113 -6.25 9.54 12.60
C LEU A 113 -7.32 9.56 13.70
N LYS A 114 -7.06 10.09 14.90
CA LYS A 114 -8.12 10.32 15.88
C LYS A 114 -9.19 11.30 15.39
N ASN A 115 -8.78 12.29 14.58
CA ASN A 115 -9.64 13.38 14.09
C ASN A 115 -9.79 13.38 12.56
N SER A 116 -9.21 12.41 11.86
CA SER A 116 -9.27 12.27 10.40
C SER A 116 -9.45 10.80 10.04
N ASP A 117 -10.00 10.52 8.88
CA ASP A 117 -10.12 9.15 8.37
C ASP A 117 -8.91 8.72 7.55
N GLN A 118 -8.06 9.66 7.18
CA GLN A 118 -6.87 9.40 6.37
C GLN A 118 -5.81 10.48 6.57
N CYS A 119 -4.55 10.15 6.28
CA CYS A 119 -3.48 11.14 6.21
C CYS A 119 -2.31 10.66 5.32
N TRP A 120 -1.51 11.63 4.88
CA TRP A 120 -0.18 11.42 4.32
C TRP A 120 0.87 11.67 5.39
N ASP A 121 1.93 10.83 5.38
CA ASP A 121 3.12 11.00 6.23
C ASP A 121 4.39 10.68 5.44
N ASP A 122 5.50 11.26 5.85
CA ASP A 122 6.83 11.02 5.29
C ASP A 122 7.75 10.54 6.42
N TYR A 123 8.47 9.43 6.20
CA TYR A 123 9.46 8.89 7.14
C TYR A 123 10.56 8.10 6.44
N MET A 124 11.67 7.87 7.13
CA MET A 124 12.84 7.15 6.60
C MET A 124 12.70 5.66 6.82
N TRP A 125 12.48 4.89 5.74
CA TRP A 125 12.25 3.46 5.80
C TRP A 125 13.09 2.70 4.77
N PRO A 126 13.60 1.50 5.07
CA PRO A 126 14.32 0.71 4.07
C PRO A 126 13.37 0.17 3.00
N LYS A 127 13.84 0.12 1.77
CA LYS A 127 13.18 -0.65 0.72
C LYS A 127 13.30 -2.14 1.03
N GLN A 128 12.36 -2.94 0.54
CA GLN A 128 12.43 -4.39 0.74
C GLN A 128 13.77 -4.96 0.26
N GLY A 129 14.43 -5.72 1.13
CA GLY A 129 15.73 -6.32 0.86
C GLY A 129 16.94 -5.36 0.95
N GLN A 130 16.72 -4.09 1.29
CA GLN A 130 17.78 -3.11 1.53
C GLN A 130 17.95 -2.83 3.03
N LYS A 131 19.14 -2.46 3.44
CA LYS A 131 19.43 -2.05 4.83
C LYS A 131 19.37 -0.54 5.01
N GLU A 132 19.67 0.21 3.96
CA GLU A 132 19.68 1.67 4.00
C GLU A 132 18.27 2.21 3.90
N ALA A 133 17.94 3.13 4.83
CA ALA A 133 16.67 3.84 4.79
C ALA A 133 16.66 4.89 3.68
N SER A 134 15.51 5.07 3.08
CA SER A 134 15.21 6.10 2.09
C SER A 134 13.92 6.81 2.47
N LEU A 135 13.74 8.04 2.02
CA LEU A 135 12.49 8.75 2.24
C LEU A 135 11.34 7.96 1.62
N LYS A 136 10.39 7.56 2.46
CA LYS A 136 9.16 6.90 2.07
C LYS A 136 7.99 7.83 2.31
N ARG A 137 7.18 8.01 1.30
CA ARG A 137 5.96 8.79 1.35
C ARG A 137 4.77 7.84 1.45
N VAL A 138 3.98 7.96 2.51
CA VAL A 138 2.97 6.97 2.90
C VAL A 138 1.60 7.60 3.01
N PHE A 139 0.60 6.91 2.50
CA PHE A 139 -0.81 7.21 2.72
C PHE A 139 -1.43 6.14 3.60
N VAL A 140 -2.14 6.56 4.63
CA VAL A 140 -2.89 5.68 5.52
C VAL A 140 -4.36 6.10 5.60
N LYS A 141 -5.25 5.12 5.67
CA LYS A 141 -6.70 5.31 5.75
C LYS A 141 -7.34 4.32 6.71
N LYS A 142 -8.34 4.78 7.47
CA LYS A 142 -9.16 3.90 8.31
C LYS A 142 -10.05 3.01 7.46
N ALA A 143 -10.24 1.77 7.93
CA ALA A 143 -11.22 0.83 7.42
C ALA A 143 -11.97 0.21 8.60
N LEU A 144 -13.29 0.07 8.47
CA LEU A 144 -14.08 -0.71 9.42
C LEU A 144 -14.12 -2.15 8.93
N VAL A 145 -13.52 -3.07 9.68
CA VAL A 145 -13.36 -4.48 9.32
C VAL A 145 -13.79 -5.34 10.51
N ASP A 146 -14.77 -6.18 10.33
CA ASP A 146 -15.30 -7.08 11.37
C ASP A 146 -15.65 -6.36 12.70
N GLY A 147 -16.13 -5.12 12.60
CA GLY A 147 -16.49 -4.28 13.75
C GLY A 147 -15.30 -3.56 14.41
N GLU A 148 -14.08 -3.71 13.90
CA GLU A 148 -12.87 -3.04 14.37
C GLU A 148 -12.40 -1.97 13.38
N ILE A 149 -11.81 -0.88 13.89
CA ILE A 149 -11.16 0.13 13.05
C ILE A 149 -9.71 -0.31 12.83
N LEU A 150 -9.39 -0.63 11.58
CA LEU A 150 -8.04 -0.89 11.11
C LEU A 150 -7.50 0.31 10.33
N VAL A 151 -6.18 0.42 10.25
CA VAL A 151 -5.47 1.43 9.47
C VAL A 151 -4.73 0.72 8.34
N VAL A 152 -5.16 0.98 7.12
CA VAL A 152 -4.59 0.43 5.90
C VAL A 152 -3.64 1.44 5.30
N GLY A 153 -2.43 1.02 4.97
CA GLY A 153 -1.41 1.90 4.44
C GLY A 153 -0.68 1.32 3.23
N CYS A 154 -0.19 2.22 2.41
CA CYS A 154 0.74 1.97 1.31
C CYS A 154 1.67 3.17 1.15
N GLY A 155 2.83 2.97 0.56
CA GLY A 155 3.73 4.09 0.31
C GLY A 155 4.68 3.83 -0.86
N TYR A 156 5.32 4.90 -1.30
CA TYR A 156 6.32 4.87 -2.37
C TYR A 156 7.56 5.65 -1.96
N TYR A 157 8.63 5.44 -2.70
CA TYR A 157 9.91 6.14 -2.52
C TYR A 157 10.06 7.13 -3.68
N PRO A 158 9.96 8.46 -3.42
CA PRO A 158 10.13 9.44 -4.48
C PRO A 158 11.55 9.36 -5.08
N PRO A 159 11.71 9.62 -6.38
CA PRO A 159 13.04 9.71 -6.98
C PRO A 159 13.86 10.82 -6.29
N LYS A 160 15.18 10.59 -6.24
CA LYS A 160 16.12 11.58 -5.70
C LYS A 160 16.27 12.75 -6.65
#